data_c91917cc00b35aa064df236adf6bdb75
#
_entry.id   c91917cc00b35aa064df236adf6bdb75
#
_cell.length_a   1.000
_cell.length_b   1.000
_cell.length_c   1.000
_cell.angle_alpha   90.00
_cell.angle_beta   90.00
_cell.angle_gamma   90.00
#
_symmetry.space_group_name_H-M   'P 1'
#
loop_
_entity.id
_entity.type
_entity.pdbx_description
1 polymer ?
#
loop_
_entity_poly.entity_id
_entity_poly.type
_entity_poly.pdbx_seq_one_letter_code
_entity_poly.pdbx_strand_id
1 'polypeptide(L)'
;MENAIKILIVEDEMVIAANISLQLTELGYEVTGVLPRGEEAIAQIQIDKPDIVLLDIRLKGEMDGIETAHEIQKQYHIPIIYLTANADEDHFNRAKETHPYAFISKPFKKLDLQRAIELTVDRISIENTSEKNNGNGNNFINSENATDFILNDRIFVRHNEKMLKIDIKDIYYIEADRNYCRIFSQDREYLLVMTLKDIDEKLPQNHFLRIHRSYIINLSQIDEVAGTHVVISKKAIPMSKAMRAELLKRLQTI
;
A
#
# COMPACT_ATOMS: atom_id res chain seq x y z
N MET A 1 25.31 16.35 5.84
CA MET A 1 24.75 15.28 6.68
C MET A 1 23.28 15.24 6.35
N GLU A 2 22.78 14.16 5.75
CA GLU A 2 21.35 13.98 5.58
C GLU A 2 20.75 13.86 6.98
N ASN A 3 19.76 14.69 7.30
CA ASN A 3 19.06 14.58 8.57
C ASN A 3 18.29 13.27 8.58
N ALA A 4 18.40 12.49 9.66
CA ALA A 4 17.60 11.29 9.86
C ALA A 4 16.12 11.64 9.80
N ILE A 5 15.30 10.77 9.17
CA ILE A 5 13.85 10.95 9.10
C ILE A 5 13.28 10.79 10.50
N LYS A 6 12.49 11.75 10.92
CA LYS A 6 11.84 11.82 12.23
C LYS A 6 10.50 11.11 12.23
N ILE A 7 10.32 10.14 13.11
CA ILE A 7 9.09 9.34 13.20
C ILE A 7 8.51 9.41 14.60
N LEU A 8 7.22 9.76 14.69
CA LEU A 8 6.43 9.68 15.91
C LEU A 8 5.65 8.36 15.93
N ILE A 9 5.68 7.66 17.06
CA ILE A 9 4.93 6.41 17.27
C ILE A 9 3.77 6.71 18.21
N VAL A 10 2.54 6.35 17.80
CA VAL A 10 1.32 6.46 18.62
C VAL A 10 0.69 5.07 18.71
N GLU A 11 0.87 4.43 19.85
CA GLU A 11 0.55 3.02 20.09
C GLU A 11 0.34 2.80 21.61
N ASP A 12 -0.83 2.32 22.02
CA ASP A 12 -1.17 2.13 23.43
C ASP A 12 -0.61 0.83 24.04
N GLU A 13 -0.23 -0.14 23.21
CA GLU A 13 0.44 -1.36 23.66
C GLU A 13 1.96 -1.15 23.75
N MET A 14 2.46 -0.86 24.97
CA MET A 14 3.87 -0.55 25.25
C MET A 14 4.87 -1.55 24.68
N VAL A 15 4.52 -2.85 24.65
CA VAL A 15 5.40 -3.90 24.10
C VAL A 15 5.54 -3.76 22.59
N ILE A 16 4.45 -3.46 21.89
CA ILE A 16 4.44 -3.21 20.45
C ILE A 16 5.21 -1.92 20.15
N ALA A 17 4.91 -0.85 20.86
CA ALA A 17 5.54 0.45 20.71
C ALA A 17 7.07 0.39 20.91
N ALA A 18 7.54 -0.32 21.94
CA ALA A 18 8.96 -0.51 22.20
C ALA A 18 9.65 -1.32 21.09
N ASN A 19 8.98 -2.35 20.57
CA ASN A 19 9.49 -3.15 19.45
C ASN A 19 9.61 -2.32 18.17
N ILE A 20 8.60 -1.48 17.87
CA ILE A 20 8.64 -0.56 16.72
C ILE A 20 9.82 0.41 16.89
N SER A 21 9.94 1.05 18.05
CA SER A 21 11.02 2.01 18.34
C SER A 21 12.40 1.39 18.14
N LEU A 22 12.62 0.16 18.62
CA LEU A 22 13.87 -0.56 18.42
C LEU A 22 14.15 -0.82 16.94
N GLN A 23 13.16 -1.32 16.19
CA GLN A 23 13.30 -1.59 14.76
C GLN A 23 13.60 -0.33 13.95
N LEU A 24 12.94 0.80 14.26
CA LEU A 24 13.19 2.09 13.60
C LEU A 24 14.60 2.59 13.85
N THR A 25 15.07 2.53 15.10
CA THR A 25 16.43 2.92 15.47
C THR A 25 17.48 2.07 14.74
N GLU A 26 17.26 0.75 14.67
CA GLU A 26 18.14 -0.16 13.91
C GLU A 26 18.13 0.11 12.39
N LEU A 27 17.06 0.69 11.86
CA LEU A 27 16.95 1.11 10.45
C LEU A 27 17.54 2.51 10.19
N GLY A 28 17.99 3.22 11.24
CA GLY A 28 18.60 4.54 11.14
C GLY A 28 17.61 5.70 11.16
N TYR A 29 16.35 5.47 11.53
CA TYR A 29 15.34 6.52 11.73
C TYR A 29 15.45 7.12 13.14
N GLU A 30 15.05 8.40 13.27
CA GLU A 30 14.94 9.10 14.55
C GLU A 30 13.53 8.96 15.11
N VAL A 31 13.38 8.41 16.32
CA VAL A 31 12.09 8.33 17.00
C VAL A 31 11.90 9.57 17.89
N THR A 32 11.00 10.47 17.51
CA THR A 32 10.74 11.73 18.24
C THR A 32 9.88 11.54 19.47
N GLY A 33 9.17 10.41 19.58
CA GLY A 33 8.34 10.07 20.73
C GLY A 33 7.64 8.73 20.55
N VAL A 34 7.24 8.16 21.70
CA VAL A 34 6.41 6.96 21.78
C VAL A 34 5.26 7.31 22.72
N LEU A 35 4.07 7.46 22.20
CA LEU A 35 2.92 8.01 22.93
C LEU A 35 1.74 7.04 22.89
N PRO A 36 1.05 6.84 24.02
CA PRO A 36 -0.04 5.87 24.10
C PRO A 36 -1.40 6.44 23.66
N ARG A 37 -1.51 7.76 23.44
CA ARG A 37 -2.79 8.45 23.18
C ARG A 37 -2.69 9.47 22.07
N GLY A 38 -3.80 9.67 21.35
CA GLY A 38 -3.91 10.64 20.27
C GLY A 38 -3.72 12.09 20.72
N GLU A 39 -4.28 12.45 21.88
CA GLU A 39 -4.18 13.80 22.43
C GLU A 39 -2.73 14.18 22.75
N GLU A 40 -1.97 13.22 23.29
CA GLU A 40 -0.56 13.41 23.59
C GLU A 40 0.27 13.56 22.31
N ALA A 41 -0.10 12.82 21.24
CA ALA A 41 0.54 12.92 19.95
C ALA A 41 0.37 14.30 19.31
N ILE A 42 -0.83 14.87 19.38
CA ILE A 42 -1.10 16.21 18.85
C ILE A 42 -0.28 17.25 19.61
N ALA A 43 -0.19 17.15 20.95
CA ALA A 43 0.63 18.05 21.76
C ALA A 43 2.12 17.93 21.45
N GLN A 44 2.62 16.71 21.24
CA GLN A 44 4.02 16.46 20.89
C GLN A 44 4.39 17.02 19.51
N ILE A 45 3.51 16.89 18.53
CA ILE A 45 3.71 17.42 17.17
C ILE A 45 3.91 18.94 17.17
N GLN A 46 3.28 19.65 18.09
CA GLN A 46 3.46 21.11 18.27
C GLN A 46 4.86 21.47 18.77
N ILE A 47 5.49 20.58 19.54
CA ILE A 47 6.81 20.80 20.14
C ILE A 47 7.92 20.37 19.17
N ASP A 48 7.79 19.17 18.60
CA ASP A 48 8.76 18.60 17.66
C ASP A 48 8.01 17.89 16.52
N LYS A 49 7.94 18.57 15.38
CA LYS A 49 7.20 18.11 14.22
C LYS A 49 7.93 16.91 13.57
N PRO A 50 7.31 15.70 13.52
CA PRO A 50 7.88 14.56 12.84
C PRO A 50 7.68 14.66 11.32
N ASP A 51 8.45 13.88 10.57
CA ASP A 51 8.29 13.70 9.13
C ASP A 51 7.19 12.68 8.81
N ILE A 52 7.00 11.68 9.70
CA ILE A 52 6.00 10.60 9.56
C ILE A 52 5.41 10.27 10.93
N VAL A 53 4.11 9.95 10.96
CA VAL A 53 3.43 9.40 12.15
C VAL A 53 3.06 7.94 11.88
N LEU A 54 3.54 7.02 12.73
CA LEU A 54 3.03 5.66 12.83
C LEU A 54 1.91 5.64 13.87
N LEU A 55 0.70 5.31 13.46
CA LEU A 55 -0.50 5.50 14.25
C LEU A 55 -1.33 4.22 14.33
N ASP A 56 -1.54 3.70 15.54
CA ASP A 56 -2.52 2.62 15.70
C ASP A 56 -3.94 3.14 15.45
N ILE A 57 -4.73 2.35 14.74
CA ILE A 57 -6.15 2.65 14.51
C ILE A 57 -6.93 2.59 15.82
N ARG A 58 -6.62 1.65 16.70
CA ARG A 58 -7.34 1.40 17.95
C ARG A 58 -6.56 1.92 19.16
N LEU A 59 -6.58 3.21 19.37
CA LEU A 59 -6.01 3.80 20.58
C LEU A 59 -7.01 3.79 21.74
N LYS A 60 -6.48 3.66 22.96
CA LYS A 60 -7.21 3.91 24.20
C LYS A 60 -7.07 5.38 24.57
N GLY A 61 -8.18 6.09 24.62
CA GLY A 61 -8.18 7.53 24.96
C GLY A 61 -9.53 8.16 24.66
N GLU A 62 -9.57 9.48 24.61
CA GLU A 62 -10.74 10.25 24.21
C GLU A 62 -10.92 10.21 22.68
N MET A 63 -9.83 9.97 21.93
CA MET A 63 -9.80 9.86 20.47
C MET A 63 -9.22 8.51 20.02
N ASP A 64 -9.86 7.88 19.03
CA ASP A 64 -9.27 6.75 18.32
C ASP A 64 -8.18 7.23 17.34
N GLY A 65 -7.46 6.28 16.71
CA GLY A 65 -6.40 6.64 15.75
C GLY A 65 -6.93 7.36 14.51
N ILE A 66 -8.18 7.12 14.11
CA ILE A 66 -8.77 7.78 12.94
C ILE A 66 -9.11 9.24 13.28
N GLU A 67 -9.71 9.49 14.43
CA GLU A 67 -9.99 10.83 14.92
C GLU A 67 -8.69 11.62 15.12
N THR A 68 -7.66 10.97 15.69
CA THR A 68 -6.31 11.54 15.84
C THR A 68 -5.73 11.95 14.49
N ALA A 69 -5.84 11.08 13.48
CA ALA A 69 -5.37 11.40 12.13
C ALA A 69 -6.07 12.61 11.52
N HIS A 70 -7.40 12.69 11.67
CA HIS A 70 -8.17 13.84 11.21
C HIS A 70 -7.71 15.15 11.87
N GLU A 71 -7.47 15.14 13.18
CA GLU A 71 -6.99 16.33 13.88
C GLU A 71 -5.58 16.73 13.46
N ILE A 72 -4.68 15.75 13.27
CA ILE A 72 -3.33 16.01 12.76
C ILE A 72 -3.41 16.63 11.35
N GLN A 73 -4.23 16.07 10.45
CA GLN A 73 -4.33 16.54 9.07
C GLN A 73 -4.99 17.91 8.92
N LYS A 74 -5.91 18.29 9.80
CA LYS A 74 -6.50 19.65 9.82
C LYS A 74 -5.46 20.74 10.06
N GLN A 75 -4.42 20.45 10.85
CA GLN A 75 -3.42 21.42 11.28
C GLN A 75 -2.07 21.23 10.60
N TYR A 76 -1.72 20.00 10.26
CA TYR A 76 -0.41 19.61 9.78
C TYR A 76 -0.54 18.66 8.60
N HIS A 77 0.22 18.90 7.55
CA HIS A 77 0.33 17.96 6.42
C HIS A 77 1.43 16.95 6.72
N ILE A 78 1.22 16.09 7.73
CA ILE A 78 2.18 15.06 8.13
C ILE A 78 1.68 13.71 7.60
N PRO A 79 2.50 12.97 6.86
CA PRO A 79 2.19 11.62 6.41
C PRO A 79 1.87 10.67 7.55
N ILE A 80 0.77 9.93 7.41
CA ILE A 80 0.32 8.94 8.38
C ILE A 80 0.43 7.55 7.79
N ILE A 81 1.05 6.65 8.55
CA ILE A 81 1.07 5.21 8.29
C ILE A 81 0.29 4.54 9.43
N TYR A 82 -0.81 3.87 9.09
CA TYR A 82 -1.59 3.16 10.11
C TYR A 82 -0.99 1.80 10.46
N LEU A 83 -1.02 1.51 11.75
CA LEU A 83 -0.84 0.17 12.30
C LEU A 83 -2.23 -0.44 12.55
N THR A 84 -2.52 -1.63 12.06
CA THR A 84 -3.86 -2.22 12.16
C THR A 84 -3.82 -3.69 12.55
N ALA A 85 -4.67 -4.09 13.48
CA ALA A 85 -4.98 -5.48 13.74
C ALA A 85 -6.01 -5.97 12.71
N ASN A 86 -5.67 -6.93 11.91
CA ASN A 86 -6.24 -7.41 10.64
C ASN A 86 -7.70 -7.92 10.69
N ALA A 87 -8.67 -7.23 11.25
CA ALA A 87 -9.99 -7.84 11.44
C ALA A 87 -11.24 -6.93 11.25
N ASP A 88 -11.10 -5.66 10.90
CA ASP A 88 -12.28 -4.80 10.92
C ASP A 88 -12.38 -3.95 9.64
N GLU A 89 -13.21 -4.43 8.72
CA GLU A 89 -13.46 -3.77 7.43
C GLU A 89 -14.03 -2.35 7.62
N ASP A 90 -14.81 -2.14 8.68
CA ASP A 90 -15.41 -0.83 8.97
C ASP A 90 -14.35 0.20 9.41
N HIS A 91 -13.44 -0.18 10.31
CA HIS A 91 -12.35 0.70 10.72
C HIS A 91 -11.37 0.96 9.57
N PHE A 92 -11.12 -0.03 8.72
CA PHE A 92 -10.27 0.15 7.54
C PHE A 92 -10.88 1.15 6.53
N ASN A 93 -12.19 1.05 6.28
CA ASN A 93 -12.88 1.96 5.38
C ASN A 93 -12.89 3.41 5.92
N ARG A 94 -13.15 3.60 7.21
CA ARG A 94 -13.06 4.92 7.86
C ARG A 94 -11.63 5.48 7.80
N ALA A 95 -10.62 4.65 8.07
CA ALA A 95 -9.22 5.07 8.00
C ALA A 95 -8.77 5.46 6.59
N LYS A 96 -9.32 4.85 5.54
CA LYS A 96 -9.06 5.24 4.14
C LYS A 96 -9.49 6.66 3.82
N GLU A 97 -10.55 7.16 4.44
CA GLU A 97 -11.06 8.53 4.25
C GLU A 97 -10.07 9.60 4.72
N THR A 98 -9.14 9.24 5.61
CA THR A 98 -8.04 10.13 6.03
C THR A 98 -6.87 10.17 5.05
N HIS A 99 -6.96 9.50 3.89
CA HIS A 99 -5.91 9.44 2.86
C HIS A 99 -4.51 9.10 3.40
N PRO A 100 -4.35 7.98 4.16
CA PRO A 100 -3.06 7.62 4.72
C PRO A 100 -2.07 7.20 3.63
N TYR A 101 -0.78 7.31 3.92
CA TYR A 101 0.28 6.91 3.00
C TYR A 101 0.45 5.40 2.92
N ALA A 102 0.21 4.68 4.03
CA ALA A 102 0.27 3.22 4.07
C ALA A 102 -0.51 2.63 5.26
N PHE A 103 -0.73 1.30 5.19
CA PHE A 103 -1.24 0.48 6.29
C PHE A 103 -0.28 -0.67 6.56
N ILE A 104 0.03 -0.93 7.83
CA ILE A 104 0.85 -2.05 8.28
C ILE A 104 0.00 -2.95 9.17
N SER A 105 -0.24 -4.20 8.74
CA SER A 105 -1.01 -5.16 9.53
C SER A 105 -0.17 -5.77 10.65
N LYS A 106 -0.67 -5.76 11.87
CA LYS A 106 -0.13 -6.49 13.02
C LYS A 106 -0.51 -7.99 12.95
N PRO A 107 0.39 -8.93 13.24
CA PRO A 107 1.81 -8.75 13.51
C PRO A 107 2.62 -8.50 12.23
N PHE A 108 3.57 -7.59 12.27
CA PHE A 108 4.44 -7.22 11.14
C PHE A 108 5.90 -7.59 11.40
N LYS A 109 6.65 -7.68 10.32
CA LYS A 109 8.10 -7.88 10.34
C LYS A 109 8.81 -6.54 10.14
N LYS A 110 10.08 -6.45 10.55
CA LYS A 110 10.94 -5.29 10.31
C LYS A 110 10.93 -4.83 8.85
N LEU A 111 10.93 -5.77 7.91
CA LEU A 111 10.90 -5.48 6.47
C LEU A 111 9.59 -4.79 6.03
N ASP A 112 8.44 -5.13 6.63
CA ASP A 112 7.16 -4.50 6.30
C ASP A 112 7.15 -3.04 6.75
N LEU A 113 7.71 -2.78 7.95
CA LEU A 113 7.87 -1.43 8.49
C LEU A 113 8.82 -0.59 7.62
N GLN A 114 9.98 -1.14 7.28
CA GLN A 114 10.96 -0.48 6.42
C GLN A 114 10.35 -0.10 5.07
N ARG A 115 9.70 -1.04 4.38
CA ARG A 115 9.08 -0.80 3.07
C ARG A 115 7.99 0.27 3.09
N ALA A 116 7.14 0.24 4.12
CA ALA A 116 6.08 1.24 4.25
C ALA A 116 6.65 2.65 4.43
N ILE A 117 7.73 2.79 5.22
CA ILE A 117 8.40 4.07 5.43
C ILE A 117 9.12 4.52 4.17
N GLU A 118 9.91 3.66 3.51
CA GLU A 118 10.60 3.99 2.26
C GLU A 118 9.64 4.50 1.18
N LEU A 119 8.51 3.79 0.97
CA LEU A 119 7.48 4.22 0.03
C LEU A 119 6.84 5.57 0.41
N THR A 120 6.64 5.82 1.71
CA THR A 120 6.11 7.08 2.21
C THR A 120 7.10 8.22 1.95
N VAL A 121 8.38 8.01 2.21
CA VAL A 121 9.46 8.99 1.97
C VAL A 121 9.60 9.32 0.49
N ASP A 122 9.58 8.31 -0.38
CA ASP A 122 9.63 8.50 -1.83
C ASP A 122 8.45 9.36 -2.30
N ARG A 123 7.26 9.10 -1.78
CA ARG A 123 6.06 9.87 -2.11
C ARG A 123 6.15 11.33 -1.66
N ILE A 124 6.60 11.59 -0.43
CA ILE A 124 6.83 12.95 0.10
C ILE A 124 7.84 13.71 -0.79
N SER A 125 8.91 13.06 -1.20
CA SER A 125 9.97 13.68 -2.01
C SER A 125 9.45 14.14 -3.37
N ILE A 126 8.50 13.41 -3.95
CA ILE A 126 7.87 13.74 -5.24
C ILE A 126 6.87 14.88 -5.06
N GLU A 127 6.04 14.84 -4.00
CA GLU A 127 5.09 15.90 -3.67
C GLU A 127 5.81 17.25 -3.53
N ASN A 128 6.90 17.29 -2.76
CA ASN A 128 7.72 18.49 -2.57
C ASN A 128 8.40 19.02 -3.85
N THR A 129 8.68 18.13 -4.80
CA THR A 129 9.29 18.52 -6.09
C THR A 129 8.25 19.10 -7.05
N SER A 130 7.02 18.64 -6.97
CA SER A 130 5.90 19.10 -7.80
C SER A 130 5.41 20.50 -7.42
N GLU A 131 5.45 20.86 -6.13
CA GLU A 131 5.09 22.21 -5.66
C GLU A 131 6.08 23.29 -6.14
N LYS A 132 7.35 22.95 -6.33
CA LYS A 132 8.38 23.90 -6.82
C LYS A 132 8.30 24.19 -8.31
N ASN A 133 7.56 23.40 -9.09
CA ASN A 133 7.44 23.54 -10.55
C ASN A 133 6.10 24.11 -11.04
N ASN A 134 5.12 24.38 -10.18
CA ASN A 134 3.81 24.92 -10.54
C ASN A 134 3.65 26.40 -10.23
N GLY A 135 4.40 27.24 -10.96
CA GLY A 135 4.00 28.61 -11.25
C GLY A 135 3.41 28.68 -12.65
N ASN A 136 2.26 28.12 -12.90
CA ASN A 136 1.22 28.54 -13.84
C ASN A 136 0.19 27.44 -14.15
N GLY A 137 -1.08 27.74 -13.91
CA GLY A 137 -2.18 27.06 -14.60
C GLY A 137 -3.03 26.11 -13.73
N ASN A 138 -4.11 26.68 -13.22
CA ASN A 138 -5.31 26.02 -12.70
C ASN A 138 -5.64 24.70 -13.38
N ASN A 139 -5.78 23.63 -12.57
CA ASN A 139 -6.97 22.76 -12.63
C ASN A 139 -6.95 21.82 -11.44
N PHE A 140 -7.62 22.22 -10.36
CA PHE A 140 -8.09 21.29 -9.34
C PHE A 140 -9.23 20.49 -9.96
N ILE A 141 -8.95 19.26 -10.36
CA ILE A 141 -9.99 18.27 -10.62
C ILE A 141 -10.16 17.49 -9.32
N ASN A 142 -11.26 17.75 -8.62
CA ASN A 142 -11.81 16.90 -7.58
C ASN A 142 -11.95 15.49 -8.15
N SER A 143 -11.13 14.57 -7.68
CA SER A 143 -11.21 13.15 -8.06
C SER A 143 -11.84 12.33 -6.95
N GLU A 144 -13.11 12.52 -6.73
CA GLU A 144 -13.99 11.41 -6.41
C GLU A 144 -14.12 10.58 -7.69
N ASN A 145 -13.67 9.35 -7.66
CA ASN A 145 -13.55 8.37 -8.73
C ASN A 145 -12.21 8.38 -9.51
N ALA A 146 -11.21 7.72 -8.90
CA ALA A 146 -10.10 7.17 -9.68
C ALA A 146 -10.63 5.99 -10.52
N THR A 147 -11.28 6.28 -11.64
CA THR A 147 -11.51 5.28 -12.69
C THR A 147 -10.16 5.07 -13.37
N ASP A 148 -9.50 3.95 -13.04
CA ASP A 148 -8.38 3.45 -13.81
C ASP A 148 -8.87 3.25 -15.25
N PHE A 149 -8.36 4.06 -16.19
CA PHE A 149 -8.69 3.89 -17.60
C PHE A 149 -7.99 2.64 -18.13
N ILE A 150 -8.76 1.58 -18.30
CA ILE A 150 -8.31 0.35 -18.96
C ILE A 150 -8.50 0.54 -20.45
N LEU A 151 -7.41 0.74 -21.16
CA LEU A 151 -7.37 0.54 -22.60
C LEU A 151 -7.16 -0.95 -22.88
N ASN A 152 -7.66 -1.47 -24.00
CA ASN A 152 -7.64 -2.91 -24.31
C ASN A 152 -6.25 -3.56 -24.30
N ASP A 153 -5.16 -2.78 -24.31
CA ASP A 153 -3.78 -3.23 -24.40
C ASP A 153 -2.88 -2.79 -23.23
N ARG A 154 -3.41 -1.95 -22.31
CA ARG A 154 -2.62 -1.38 -21.22
C ARG A 154 -3.46 -1.05 -20.01
N ILE A 155 -2.81 -1.01 -18.84
CA ILE A 155 -3.38 -0.49 -17.61
C ILE A 155 -2.59 0.73 -17.15
N PHE A 156 -3.26 1.62 -16.43
CA PHE A 156 -2.60 2.73 -15.76
C PHE A 156 -2.67 2.48 -14.25
N VAL A 157 -1.51 2.41 -13.62
CA VAL A 157 -1.41 2.28 -12.17
C VAL A 157 -0.93 3.58 -11.56
N ARG A 158 -1.56 4.00 -10.47
CA ARG A 158 -1.10 5.14 -9.72
C ARG A 158 0.09 4.72 -8.86
N HIS A 159 1.25 5.29 -9.16
CA HIS A 159 2.47 5.07 -8.42
C HIS A 159 3.17 6.41 -8.22
N ASN A 160 3.37 6.82 -6.95
CA ASN A 160 4.00 8.09 -6.61
C ASN A 160 3.37 9.27 -7.36
N GLU A 161 2.05 9.47 -7.20
CA GLU A 161 1.25 10.54 -7.84
C GLU A 161 1.26 10.60 -9.37
N LYS A 162 1.98 9.72 -10.02
CA LYS A 162 2.00 9.59 -11.47
C LYS A 162 1.15 8.40 -11.89
N MET A 163 0.46 8.56 -13.01
CA MET A 163 -0.17 7.43 -13.70
C MET A 163 0.90 6.77 -14.56
N LEU A 164 1.38 5.61 -14.12
CA LEU A 164 2.33 4.82 -14.89
C LEU A 164 1.57 3.90 -15.83
N LYS A 165 1.89 3.99 -17.09
CA LYS A 165 1.41 3.07 -18.10
C LYS A 165 2.17 1.74 -17.98
N ILE A 166 1.43 0.63 -17.95
CA ILE A 166 1.96 -0.73 -18.04
C ILE A 166 1.22 -1.43 -19.17
N ASP A 167 1.94 -1.89 -20.15
CA ASP A 167 1.35 -2.67 -21.23
C ASP A 167 0.98 -4.07 -20.70
N ILE A 168 -0.25 -4.52 -20.97
CA ILE A 168 -0.79 -5.79 -20.43
C ILE A 168 0.11 -6.97 -20.80
N LYS A 169 0.67 -6.97 -22.02
CA LYS A 169 1.58 -8.00 -22.49
C LYS A 169 2.85 -8.15 -21.66
N ASP A 170 3.25 -7.10 -20.92
CA ASP A 170 4.48 -7.10 -20.12
C ASP A 170 4.22 -7.55 -18.67
N ILE A 171 2.95 -7.67 -18.26
CA ILE A 171 2.57 -8.15 -16.93
C ILE A 171 2.56 -9.67 -16.91
N TYR A 172 3.32 -10.24 -16.00
CA TYR A 172 3.35 -11.69 -15.78
C TYR A 172 2.23 -12.17 -14.87
N TYR A 173 2.20 -11.66 -13.65
CA TYR A 173 1.22 -12.00 -12.62
C TYR A 173 1.17 -10.91 -11.55
N ILE A 174 0.15 -10.99 -10.70
CA ILE A 174 -0.03 -10.12 -9.55
C ILE A 174 -0.12 -10.97 -8.30
N GLU A 175 0.64 -10.60 -7.28
CA GLU A 175 0.72 -11.31 -6.01
C GLU A 175 0.19 -10.43 -4.88
N ALA A 176 -0.68 -10.99 -4.04
CA ALA A 176 -1.07 -10.34 -2.80
C ALA A 176 0.05 -10.45 -1.78
N ASP A 177 0.47 -9.31 -1.25
CA ASP A 177 1.40 -9.22 -0.13
C ASP A 177 0.75 -8.42 1.00
N ARG A 178 -0.09 -9.09 1.80
CA ARG A 178 -0.90 -8.51 2.88
C ARG A 178 -1.88 -7.44 2.37
N ASN A 179 -1.64 -6.17 2.71
CA ASN A 179 -2.45 -5.02 2.28
C ASN A 179 -1.97 -4.39 0.96
N TYR A 180 -1.00 -5.01 0.31
CA TYR A 180 -0.43 -4.56 -0.95
C TYR A 180 -0.66 -5.60 -2.04
N CYS A 181 -0.68 -5.14 -3.28
CA CYS A 181 -0.54 -6.00 -4.44
C CYS A 181 0.74 -5.66 -5.17
N ARG A 182 1.49 -6.69 -5.54
CA ARG A 182 2.70 -6.54 -6.33
C ARG A 182 2.44 -7.03 -7.74
N ILE A 183 2.59 -6.13 -8.71
CA ILE A 183 2.54 -6.47 -10.14
C ILE A 183 3.95 -6.83 -10.58
N PHE A 184 4.13 -8.04 -11.05
CA PHE A 184 5.38 -8.51 -11.64
C PHE A 184 5.31 -8.33 -13.15
N SER A 185 6.19 -7.53 -13.70
CA SER A 185 6.29 -7.28 -15.14
C SER A 185 7.68 -7.61 -15.68
N GLN A 186 7.82 -7.53 -16.99
CA GLN A 186 9.07 -7.86 -17.68
C GLN A 186 10.23 -6.99 -17.21
N ASP A 187 10.00 -5.68 -17.02
CA ASP A 187 11.05 -4.72 -16.72
C ASP A 187 11.26 -4.50 -15.22
N ARG A 188 10.19 -4.51 -14.42
CA ARG A 188 10.22 -4.18 -13.00
C ARG A 188 8.97 -4.65 -12.24
N GLU A 189 9.02 -4.51 -10.93
CA GLU A 189 7.89 -4.74 -10.04
C GLU A 189 7.22 -3.41 -9.67
N TYR A 190 5.88 -3.44 -9.54
CA TYR A 190 5.11 -2.30 -9.04
C TYR A 190 4.38 -2.72 -7.77
N LEU A 191 4.49 -1.91 -6.72
CA LEU A 191 3.79 -2.12 -5.47
C LEU A 191 2.59 -1.17 -5.40
N LEU A 192 1.40 -1.73 -5.20
CA LEU A 192 0.13 -0.98 -5.12
C LEU A 192 -0.48 -1.14 -3.75
N VAL A 193 -0.96 -0.03 -3.17
CA VAL A 193 -1.67 -0.01 -1.89
C VAL A 193 -3.15 -0.29 -2.15
N MET A 194 -3.46 -1.56 -2.44
CA MET A 194 -4.83 -2.04 -2.67
C MET A 194 -4.90 -3.55 -2.45
N THR A 195 -6.12 -4.05 -2.24
CA THR A 195 -6.32 -5.49 -2.07
C THR A 195 -6.32 -6.22 -3.42
N LEU A 196 -6.04 -7.53 -3.39
CA LEU A 196 -6.11 -8.35 -4.61
C LEU A 196 -7.54 -8.42 -5.19
N LYS A 197 -8.55 -8.26 -4.35
CA LYS A 197 -9.94 -8.18 -4.77
C LYS A 197 -10.20 -6.90 -5.57
N ASP A 198 -9.77 -5.76 -5.05
CA ASP A 198 -9.96 -4.46 -5.69
C ASP A 198 -9.27 -4.39 -7.06
N ILE A 199 -8.08 -4.98 -7.18
CA ILE A 199 -7.37 -5.01 -8.47
C ILE A 199 -8.01 -6.02 -9.43
N ASP A 200 -8.49 -7.17 -8.94
CA ASP A 200 -9.19 -8.17 -9.75
C ASP A 200 -10.47 -7.62 -10.42
N GLU A 201 -11.21 -6.79 -9.69
CA GLU A 201 -12.40 -6.12 -10.21
C GLU A 201 -12.10 -5.08 -11.30
N LYS A 202 -10.90 -4.52 -11.29
CA LYS A 202 -10.46 -3.47 -12.23
C LYS A 202 -9.71 -4.00 -13.44
N LEU A 203 -9.19 -5.22 -13.37
CA LEU A 203 -8.42 -5.80 -14.47
C LEU A 203 -9.32 -6.33 -15.60
N PRO A 204 -8.87 -6.23 -16.87
CA PRO A 204 -9.63 -6.77 -17.99
C PRO A 204 -9.67 -8.30 -17.91
N GLN A 205 -10.87 -8.83 -17.69
CA GLN A 205 -11.12 -10.26 -17.45
C GLN A 205 -10.76 -11.18 -18.63
N ASN A 206 -10.60 -10.64 -19.84
CA ASN A 206 -10.15 -11.38 -21.01
C ASN A 206 -8.64 -11.68 -21.00
N HIS A 207 -7.86 -10.91 -20.23
CA HIS A 207 -6.41 -11.07 -20.11
C HIS A 207 -5.98 -11.67 -18.77
N PHE A 208 -6.74 -11.43 -17.72
CA PHE A 208 -6.36 -11.83 -16.37
C PHE A 208 -7.34 -12.83 -15.77
N LEU A 209 -6.82 -13.72 -14.94
CA LEU A 209 -7.60 -14.68 -14.17
C LEU A 209 -7.03 -14.83 -12.76
N ARG A 210 -7.89 -14.68 -11.77
CA ARG A 210 -7.54 -14.97 -10.38
C ARG A 210 -7.61 -16.47 -10.14
N ILE A 211 -6.45 -17.12 -9.98
CA ILE A 211 -6.34 -18.57 -9.83
C ILE A 211 -6.14 -19.03 -8.39
N HIS A 212 -5.81 -18.10 -7.50
CA HIS A 212 -5.56 -18.37 -6.08
C HIS A 212 -6.00 -17.16 -5.23
N ARG A 213 -6.21 -17.39 -3.92
CA ARG A 213 -6.50 -16.29 -2.99
C ARG A 213 -5.44 -15.19 -2.99
N SER A 214 -4.21 -15.51 -3.36
CA SER A 214 -3.08 -14.58 -3.38
C SER A 214 -2.52 -14.31 -4.77
N TYR A 215 -3.09 -14.84 -5.85
CA TYR A 215 -2.53 -14.68 -7.20
C TYR A 215 -3.57 -14.44 -8.28
N ILE A 216 -3.29 -13.44 -9.12
CA ILE A 216 -3.93 -13.19 -10.42
C ILE A 216 -2.85 -13.38 -11.48
N ILE A 217 -3.14 -14.10 -12.54
CA ILE A 217 -2.19 -14.36 -13.64
C ILE A 217 -2.64 -13.69 -14.93
N ASN A 218 -1.68 -13.37 -15.78
CA ASN A 218 -1.94 -13.00 -17.15
C ASN A 218 -1.97 -14.27 -18.03
N LEU A 219 -3.11 -14.50 -18.68
CA LEU A 219 -3.35 -15.70 -19.49
C LEU A 219 -2.39 -15.81 -20.69
N SER A 220 -1.93 -14.67 -21.23
CA SER A 220 -0.99 -14.65 -22.37
C SER A 220 0.45 -14.97 -21.98
N GLN A 221 0.76 -15.01 -20.69
CA GLN A 221 2.12 -15.20 -20.15
C GLN A 221 2.33 -16.58 -19.51
N ILE A 222 1.38 -17.50 -19.74
CA ILE A 222 1.48 -18.86 -19.20
C ILE A 222 2.47 -19.67 -20.03
N ASP A 223 3.51 -20.17 -19.35
CA ASP A 223 4.48 -21.08 -19.95
C ASP A 223 4.00 -22.54 -19.87
N GLU A 224 3.41 -22.94 -18.72
CA GLU A 224 2.98 -24.32 -18.46
C GLU A 224 1.80 -24.37 -17.49
N VAL A 225 0.91 -25.34 -17.68
CA VAL A 225 -0.22 -25.61 -16.76
C VAL A 225 -0.10 -27.03 -16.23
N ALA A 226 0.20 -27.15 -14.95
CA ALA A 226 0.23 -28.43 -14.22
C ALA A 226 -1.08 -28.67 -13.45
N GLY A 227 -1.13 -29.79 -12.70
CA GLY A 227 -2.33 -30.17 -11.94
C GLY A 227 -2.69 -29.21 -10.81
N THR A 228 -1.69 -28.61 -10.15
CA THR A 228 -1.84 -27.80 -8.93
C THR A 228 -1.23 -26.40 -9.03
N HIS A 229 -0.57 -26.08 -10.13
CA HIS A 229 0.10 -24.79 -10.32
C HIS A 229 0.21 -24.45 -11.82
N VAL A 230 0.49 -23.19 -12.07
CA VAL A 230 0.82 -22.62 -13.38
C VAL A 230 2.25 -22.10 -13.31
N VAL A 231 3.03 -22.29 -14.38
CA VAL A 231 4.38 -21.72 -14.49
C VAL A 231 4.31 -20.46 -15.34
N ILE A 232 4.84 -19.35 -14.82
CA ILE A 232 4.98 -18.08 -15.52
C ILE A 232 6.35 -17.51 -15.20
N SER A 233 7.15 -17.18 -16.20
CA SER A 233 8.51 -16.64 -16.03
C SER A 233 9.35 -17.43 -15.02
N LYS A 234 9.32 -18.78 -15.13
CA LYS A 234 10.02 -19.75 -14.26
C LYS A 234 9.50 -19.82 -12.81
N LYS A 235 8.45 -19.09 -12.45
CA LYS A 235 7.81 -19.17 -11.12
C LYS A 235 6.61 -20.10 -11.19
N ALA A 236 6.58 -21.09 -10.29
CA ALA A 236 5.40 -21.93 -10.08
C ALA A 236 4.40 -21.20 -9.19
N ILE A 237 3.23 -20.84 -9.73
CA ILE A 237 2.16 -20.11 -9.06
C ILE A 237 1.07 -21.10 -8.69
N PRO A 238 0.69 -21.23 -7.40
CA PRO A 238 -0.30 -22.20 -6.96
C PRO A 238 -1.69 -21.87 -7.52
N MET A 239 -2.42 -22.91 -7.90
CA MET A 239 -3.77 -22.83 -8.44
C MET A 239 -4.73 -23.64 -7.59
N SER A 240 -5.90 -23.09 -7.28
CA SER A 240 -6.95 -23.85 -6.60
C SER A 240 -7.60 -24.86 -7.56
N LYS A 241 -8.06 -25.99 -7.00
CA LYS A 241 -8.72 -27.05 -7.81
C LYS A 241 -9.91 -26.53 -8.61
N ALA A 242 -10.69 -25.62 -8.02
CA ALA A 242 -11.87 -25.03 -8.69
C ALA A 242 -11.48 -24.18 -9.90
N MET A 243 -10.35 -23.47 -9.84
CA MET A 243 -9.92 -22.56 -10.91
C MET A 243 -9.26 -23.27 -12.08
N ARG A 244 -8.83 -24.53 -11.90
CA ARG A 244 -8.23 -25.31 -12.99
C ARG A 244 -9.18 -25.51 -14.18
N ALA A 245 -10.43 -25.85 -13.89
CA ALA A 245 -11.42 -26.05 -14.94
C ALA A 245 -11.73 -24.74 -15.70
N GLU A 246 -11.84 -23.63 -14.98
CA GLU A 246 -12.05 -22.30 -15.56
C GLU A 246 -10.84 -21.87 -16.42
N LEU A 247 -9.64 -22.10 -15.93
CA LEU A 247 -8.41 -21.80 -16.67
C LEU A 247 -8.35 -22.57 -17.99
N LEU A 248 -8.56 -23.91 -17.95
CA LEU A 248 -8.52 -24.75 -19.16
C LEU A 248 -9.60 -24.37 -20.16
N LYS A 249 -10.77 -23.91 -19.69
CA LYS A 249 -11.83 -23.41 -20.56
C LYS A 249 -11.44 -22.13 -21.31
N ARG A 250 -10.62 -21.26 -20.69
CA ARG A 250 -10.12 -20.02 -21.29
C ARG A 250 -8.91 -20.24 -22.21
N LEU A 251 -8.11 -21.23 -21.89
CA LEU A 251 -7.01 -21.67 -22.75
C LEU A 251 -7.60 -22.66 -23.78
N GLN A 252 -7.78 -22.27 -25.02
CA GLN A 252 -8.21 -23.15 -26.10
C GLN A 252 -7.27 -24.36 -26.20
N THR A 253 -7.53 -25.41 -25.40
CA THR A 253 -6.73 -26.65 -25.42
C THR A 253 -7.16 -27.51 -26.59
N ILE A 254 -6.19 -27.93 -27.39
CA ILE A 254 -6.35 -28.87 -28.48
C ILE A 254 -6.38 -30.30 -27.95
#